data_d214ceea70f2df4f3f16a75bdef7e88b
#
_entry.id   d214ceea70f2df4f3f16a75bdef7e88b
#
_cell.length_a   1.000
_cell.length_b   1.000
_cell.length_c   1.000
_cell.angle_alpha   90.00
_cell.angle_beta   90.00
_cell.angle_gamma   90.00
#
_symmetry.space_group_name_H-M   'P 1'
#
loop_
_entity.id
_entity.type
_entity.pdbx_description
1 polymer ?
#
loop_
_entity_poly.entity_id
_entity_poly.type
_entity_poly.pdbx_seq_one_letter_code
_entity_poly.pdbx_strand_id
1 'polypeptide(L)'
;MAPSVSGKRVPTRTKARKRALDILFEADLRGLPAAEVLQAHTEQAEPPIREFTAELVRGVVANQADIDALVGAHLPSGWTLNRMPRVDRNLARLAVFEALHTDTDQAVALAECVLLASELSTDESPTLLNGVLAAVLRDARPAV
;
A
#
# COMPACT_ATOMS: atom_id res chain seq x y z
N MET A 1 -19.22 30.53 -2.00
CA MET A 1 -19.73 29.60 -2.91
C MET A 1 -19.22 28.19 -2.61
N ALA A 2 -20.07 27.29 -2.71
CA ALA A 2 -19.68 25.95 -2.44
C ALA A 2 -18.58 25.52 -3.38
N PRO A 3 -17.59 24.83 -2.90
CA PRO A 3 -16.62 24.24 -3.77
C PRO A 3 -17.35 23.38 -4.77
N SER A 4 -16.77 23.25 -5.90
CA SER A 4 -17.32 22.42 -6.91
C SER A 4 -17.67 21.08 -6.31
N VAL A 5 -18.94 20.79 -6.34
CA VAL A 5 -19.40 19.58 -5.75
C VAL A 5 -18.94 18.37 -6.49
N SER A 6 -18.66 18.56 -7.75
CA SER A 6 -18.14 17.49 -8.55
C SER A 6 -16.71 17.19 -8.18
N GLY A 7 -16.01 18.15 -7.58
CA GLY A 7 -14.66 17.95 -7.15
C GLY A 7 -14.61 17.34 -5.78
N LYS A 8 -14.74 16.04 -5.71
CA LYS A 8 -14.58 15.37 -4.44
C LYS A 8 -13.16 15.60 -3.95
N ARG A 9 -13.05 16.11 -2.74
CA ARG A 9 -11.78 16.22 -2.09
C ARG A 9 -11.20 14.85 -1.88
N VAL A 10 -9.98 14.65 -2.34
CA VAL A 10 -9.25 13.42 -2.02
C VAL A 10 -8.74 13.57 -0.58
N PRO A 11 -9.07 12.63 0.31
CA PRO A 11 -8.61 12.71 1.69
C PRO A 11 -7.09 12.75 1.78
N THR A 12 -6.60 13.47 2.77
CA THR A 12 -5.15 13.64 2.97
C THR A 12 -4.43 12.30 3.10
N ARG A 13 -5.02 11.35 3.83
CA ARG A 13 -4.39 10.05 3.98
C ARG A 13 -4.39 9.23 2.70
N THR A 14 -5.40 9.40 1.86
CA THR A 14 -5.40 8.75 0.54
C THR A 14 -4.23 9.27 -0.31
N LYS A 15 -4.00 10.58 -0.27
CA LYS A 15 -2.86 11.18 -0.97
C LYS A 15 -1.55 10.68 -0.40
N ALA A 16 -1.46 10.53 0.91
CA ALA A 16 -0.26 10.03 1.56
C ALA A 16 0.03 8.59 1.16
N ARG A 17 -1.01 7.75 1.08
CA ARG A 17 -0.86 6.35 0.63
C ARG A 17 -0.39 6.27 -0.80
N LYS A 18 -0.94 7.12 -1.66
CA LYS A 18 -0.55 7.15 -3.06
C LYS A 18 0.92 7.54 -3.20
N ARG A 19 1.37 8.51 -2.43
CA ARG A 19 2.77 8.92 -2.44
C ARG A 19 3.69 7.80 -1.93
N ALA A 20 3.26 7.09 -0.89
CA ALA A 20 4.01 5.96 -0.38
C ALA A 20 4.13 4.85 -1.44
N LEU A 21 3.05 4.60 -2.17
CA LEU A 21 3.08 3.65 -3.27
C LEU A 21 4.08 4.08 -4.33
N ASP A 22 4.09 5.35 -4.71
CA ASP A 22 5.03 5.87 -5.71
C ASP A 22 6.48 5.61 -5.28
N ILE A 23 6.79 5.85 -4.02
CA ILE A 23 8.14 5.65 -3.49
C ILE A 23 8.52 4.17 -3.49
N LEU A 24 7.64 3.31 -3.01
CA LEU A 24 7.90 1.87 -2.98
C LEU A 24 8.00 1.29 -4.39
N PHE A 25 7.15 1.75 -5.30
CA PHE A 25 7.18 1.31 -6.68
C PHE A 25 8.51 1.69 -7.33
N GLU A 26 8.94 2.93 -7.15
CA GLU A 26 10.21 3.39 -7.70
C GLU A 26 11.38 2.58 -7.16
N ALA A 27 11.40 2.33 -5.86
CA ALA A 27 12.45 1.54 -5.23
C ALA A 27 12.50 0.13 -5.78
N ASP A 28 11.33 -0.50 -5.92
CA ASP A 28 11.20 -1.84 -6.47
C ASP A 28 11.67 -1.89 -7.93
N LEU A 29 11.23 -0.93 -8.73
CA LEU A 29 11.59 -0.87 -10.15
C LEU A 29 13.07 -0.64 -10.36
N ARG A 30 13.68 0.23 -9.57
CA ARG A 30 15.09 0.59 -9.72
C ARG A 30 16.05 -0.31 -8.94
N GLY A 31 15.50 -1.21 -8.12
CA GLY A 31 16.33 -2.07 -7.27
C GLY A 31 17.08 -1.31 -6.21
N LEU A 32 16.50 -0.23 -5.68
CA LEU A 32 17.10 0.60 -4.64
C LEU A 32 16.41 0.36 -3.30
N PRO A 33 17.13 0.60 -2.18
CA PRO A 33 16.47 0.59 -0.88
C PRO A 33 15.39 1.68 -0.83
N ALA A 34 14.20 1.33 -0.36
CA ALA A 34 13.11 2.29 -0.30
C ALA A 34 13.42 3.47 0.63
N ALA A 35 14.26 3.26 1.64
CA ALA A 35 14.69 4.35 2.52
C ALA A 35 15.46 5.42 1.76
N GLU A 36 16.28 5.04 0.78
CA GLU A 36 17.01 6.00 -0.05
C GLU A 36 16.08 6.77 -0.96
N VAL A 37 15.10 6.08 -1.56
CA VAL A 37 14.11 6.74 -2.41
C VAL A 37 13.26 7.70 -1.60
N LEU A 38 12.85 7.30 -0.39
CA LEU A 38 12.13 8.18 0.52
C LEU A 38 12.94 9.44 0.84
N GLN A 39 14.23 9.26 1.13
CA GLN A 39 15.10 10.39 1.45
C GLN A 39 15.20 11.35 0.28
N ALA A 40 15.39 10.83 -0.93
CA ALA A 40 15.47 11.67 -2.13
C ALA A 40 14.17 12.45 -2.36
N HIS A 41 13.02 11.80 -2.19
CA HIS A 41 11.73 12.47 -2.32
C HIS A 41 11.56 13.53 -1.23
N THR A 42 12.00 13.23 0.00
CA THR A 42 11.88 14.18 1.11
C THR A 42 12.68 15.44 0.84
N GLU A 43 13.87 15.30 0.26
CA GLU A 43 14.74 16.43 -0.04
C GLU A 43 14.24 17.30 -1.19
N GLN A 44 13.49 16.70 -2.12
CA GLN A 44 13.08 17.38 -3.35
C GLN A 44 11.60 17.74 -3.39
N ALA A 45 10.81 17.26 -2.43
CA ALA A 45 9.36 17.39 -2.50
C ALA A 45 8.88 18.81 -2.28
N GLU A 46 7.96 19.22 -3.14
CA GLU A 46 7.27 20.49 -3.06
C GLU A 46 5.83 20.22 -3.46
N PRO A 47 4.89 20.11 -2.53
CA PRO A 47 5.04 20.32 -1.07
C PRO A 47 5.77 19.18 -0.36
N PRO A 48 6.13 19.38 0.91
CA PRO A 48 6.86 18.37 1.68
C PRO A 48 6.12 17.06 1.79
N ILE A 49 6.87 15.98 1.97
CA ILE A 49 6.32 14.64 2.21
C ILE A 49 5.57 14.64 3.54
N ARG A 50 4.37 14.07 3.54
CA ARG A 50 3.58 13.93 4.75
C ARG A 50 4.20 12.90 5.70
N GLU A 51 4.05 13.13 6.99
CA GLU A 51 4.55 12.18 7.99
C GLU A 51 3.97 10.78 7.79
N PHE A 52 2.69 10.70 7.47
CA PHE A 52 2.06 9.40 7.26
C PHE A 52 2.69 8.65 6.09
N THR A 53 3.06 9.36 5.02
CA THR A 53 3.79 8.75 3.90
C THR A 53 5.10 8.12 4.38
N ALA A 54 5.87 8.86 5.16
CA ALA A 54 7.14 8.36 5.67
C ALA A 54 6.94 7.17 6.62
N GLU A 55 5.92 7.24 7.47
CA GLU A 55 5.58 6.15 8.36
C GLU A 55 5.27 4.87 7.59
N LEU A 56 4.47 4.99 6.54
CA LEU A 56 4.09 3.84 5.72
C LEU A 56 5.32 3.23 5.03
N VAL A 57 6.15 4.06 4.41
CA VAL A 57 7.34 3.54 3.72
C VAL A 57 8.30 2.87 4.68
N ARG A 58 8.62 3.53 5.80
CA ARG A 58 9.52 2.97 6.80
C ARG A 58 8.97 1.71 7.44
N GLY A 59 7.67 1.68 7.67
CA GLY A 59 7.01 0.52 8.25
C GLY A 59 7.05 -0.69 7.32
N VAL A 60 6.83 -0.48 6.03
CA VAL A 60 6.94 -1.56 5.05
C VAL A 60 8.37 -2.07 5.01
N VAL A 61 9.36 -1.18 4.97
CA VAL A 61 10.77 -1.59 4.94
C VAL A 61 11.11 -2.44 6.17
N ALA A 62 10.69 -2.00 7.33
CA ALA A 62 11.02 -2.69 8.58
C ALA A 62 10.35 -4.05 8.70
N ASN A 63 9.22 -4.27 8.04
CA ASN A 63 8.42 -5.48 8.18
C ASN A 63 8.28 -6.27 6.88
N GLN A 64 9.05 -5.91 5.85
CA GLN A 64 8.81 -6.45 4.50
C GLN A 64 8.89 -7.98 4.43
N ALA A 65 9.86 -8.58 5.08
CA ALA A 65 10.00 -10.03 5.03
C ALA A 65 8.76 -10.74 5.60
N ASP A 66 8.27 -10.26 6.73
CA ASP A 66 7.08 -10.83 7.36
C ASP A 66 5.84 -10.56 6.53
N ILE A 67 5.72 -9.36 5.99
CA ILE A 67 4.58 -9.00 5.14
C ILE A 67 4.56 -9.85 3.89
N ASP A 68 5.70 -9.98 3.22
CA ASP A 68 5.79 -10.76 1.99
C ASP A 68 5.46 -12.24 2.24
N ALA A 69 5.86 -12.78 3.39
CA ALA A 69 5.51 -14.14 3.77
C ALA A 69 4.00 -14.29 3.95
N LEU A 70 3.35 -13.32 4.60
CA LEU A 70 1.90 -13.34 4.80
C LEU A 70 1.15 -13.26 3.47
N VAL A 71 1.54 -12.34 2.61
CA VAL A 71 0.90 -12.18 1.31
C VAL A 71 1.10 -13.44 0.47
N GLY A 72 2.35 -13.92 0.41
CA GLY A 72 2.67 -15.10 -0.39
C GLY A 72 1.90 -16.34 0.03
N ALA A 73 1.66 -16.50 1.33
CA ALA A 73 0.93 -17.65 1.86
C ALA A 73 -0.55 -17.65 1.49
N HIS A 74 -1.09 -16.51 1.08
CA HIS A 74 -2.53 -16.37 0.79
C HIS A 74 -2.82 -16.10 -0.68
N LEU A 75 -1.81 -16.14 -1.55
CA LEU A 75 -2.04 -15.98 -2.98
C LEU A 75 -2.74 -17.19 -3.57
N PRO A 76 -3.59 -16.99 -4.58
CA PRO A 76 -4.21 -18.11 -5.28
C PRO A 76 -3.17 -19.02 -5.93
N SER A 77 -3.55 -20.27 -6.16
CA SER A 77 -2.68 -21.24 -6.82
C SER A 77 -2.14 -20.70 -8.14
N GLY A 78 -0.85 -20.84 -8.32
CA GLY A 78 -0.17 -20.34 -9.53
C GLY A 78 0.34 -18.92 -9.43
N TRP A 79 -0.01 -18.19 -8.36
CA TRP A 79 0.47 -16.84 -8.14
C TRP A 79 1.64 -16.82 -7.15
N THR A 80 2.61 -15.97 -7.43
CA THR A 80 3.70 -15.66 -6.50
C THR A 80 3.84 -14.15 -6.42
N LEU A 81 4.52 -13.68 -5.39
CA LEU A 81 4.78 -12.25 -5.26
C LEU A 81 5.46 -11.68 -6.50
N ASN A 82 6.43 -12.44 -7.04
CA ASN A 82 7.16 -11.97 -8.22
C ASN A 82 6.30 -11.91 -9.49
N ARG A 83 5.21 -12.66 -9.52
CA ARG A 83 4.28 -12.64 -10.65
C ARG A 83 3.25 -11.55 -10.54
N MET A 84 3.04 -10.99 -9.36
CA MET A 84 2.12 -9.88 -9.20
C MET A 84 2.63 -8.66 -9.95
N PRO A 85 1.73 -7.88 -10.57
CA PRO A 85 2.14 -6.56 -11.06
C PRO A 85 2.79 -5.77 -9.93
N ARG A 86 3.80 -4.98 -10.27
CA ARG A 86 4.58 -4.26 -9.27
C ARG A 86 3.72 -3.33 -8.42
N VAL A 87 2.72 -2.71 -9.04
CA VAL A 87 1.77 -1.87 -8.30
C VAL A 87 1.02 -2.70 -7.27
N ASP A 88 0.51 -3.87 -7.66
CA ASP A 88 -0.26 -4.75 -6.77
C ASP A 88 0.58 -5.22 -5.60
N ARG A 89 1.81 -5.64 -5.88
CA ARG A 89 2.71 -6.13 -4.84
C ARG A 89 2.96 -5.06 -3.79
N ASN A 90 3.24 -3.85 -4.22
CA ASN A 90 3.52 -2.76 -3.30
C ASN A 90 2.27 -2.25 -2.59
N LEU A 91 1.12 -2.29 -3.24
CA LEU A 91 -0.15 -2.00 -2.58
C LEU A 91 -0.47 -3.01 -1.49
N ALA A 92 -0.21 -4.30 -1.76
CA ALA A 92 -0.41 -5.33 -0.76
C ALA A 92 0.49 -5.09 0.46
N ARG A 93 1.74 -4.76 0.24
CA ARG A 93 2.68 -4.44 1.32
C ARG A 93 2.18 -3.28 2.18
N LEU A 94 1.73 -2.21 1.53
CA LEU A 94 1.20 -1.04 2.23
C LEU A 94 -0.03 -1.39 3.05
N ALA A 95 -0.97 -2.11 2.46
CA ALA A 95 -2.22 -2.44 3.14
C ALA A 95 -2.00 -3.34 4.34
N VAL A 96 -1.13 -4.33 4.21
CA VAL A 96 -0.83 -5.22 5.32
C VAL A 96 -0.14 -4.47 6.45
N PHE A 97 0.85 -3.62 6.11
CA PHE A 97 1.49 -2.81 7.14
C PHE A 97 0.47 -1.94 7.87
N GLU A 98 -0.32 -1.21 7.11
CA GLU A 98 -1.28 -0.27 7.71
C GLU A 98 -2.31 -0.99 8.58
N ALA A 99 -2.80 -2.13 8.11
CA ALA A 99 -3.83 -2.86 8.84
C ALA A 99 -3.32 -3.54 10.10
N LEU A 100 -2.07 -4.02 10.09
CA LEU A 100 -1.55 -4.82 11.21
C LEU A 100 -0.63 -4.06 12.16
N HIS A 101 -0.07 -2.95 11.71
CA HIS A 101 0.96 -2.23 12.48
C HIS A 101 0.62 -0.78 12.78
N THR A 102 -0.56 -0.31 12.41
CA THR A 102 -1.03 1.02 12.77
C THR A 102 -2.42 0.90 13.39
N ASP A 103 -2.96 2.01 13.87
CA ASP A 103 -4.29 2.04 14.45
C ASP A 103 -5.40 2.26 13.42
N THR A 104 -5.07 2.24 12.13
CA THR A 104 -6.08 2.32 11.08
C THR A 104 -6.96 1.07 11.13
N ASP A 105 -8.26 1.27 11.00
CA ASP A 105 -9.20 0.16 10.91
C ASP A 105 -8.83 -0.71 9.71
N GLN A 106 -8.80 -2.04 9.90
CA GLN A 106 -8.42 -2.98 8.85
C GLN A 106 -9.31 -2.86 7.61
N ALA A 107 -10.60 -2.63 7.81
CA ALA A 107 -11.51 -2.45 6.69
C ALA A 107 -11.18 -1.21 5.87
N VAL A 108 -10.72 -0.15 6.53
CA VAL A 108 -10.30 1.07 5.85
C VAL A 108 -9.03 0.84 5.05
N ALA A 109 -8.04 0.18 5.66
CA ALA A 109 -6.78 -0.12 4.96
C ALA A 109 -7.04 -0.96 3.70
N LEU A 110 -7.90 -1.97 3.81
CA LEU A 110 -8.26 -2.81 2.67
C LEU A 110 -9.00 -2.01 1.58
N ALA A 111 -10.00 -1.22 1.97
CA ALA A 111 -10.78 -0.44 1.02
C ALA A 111 -9.92 0.56 0.26
N GLU A 112 -8.99 1.21 0.95
CA GLU A 112 -8.10 2.18 0.32
C GLU A 112 -7.14 1.51 -0.66
N CYS A 113 -6.66 0.33 -0.33
CA CYS A 113 -5.82 -0.45 -1.24
C CYS A 113 -6.57 -0.81 -2.52
N VAL A 114 -7.80 -1.32 -2.38
CA VAL A 114 -8.63 -1.70 -3.52
C VAL A 114 -8.96 -0.49 -4.39
N LEU A 115 -9.24 0.65 -3.76
CA LEU A 115 -9.49 1.89 -4.48
C LEU A 115 -8.29 2.30 -5.33
N LEU A 116 -7.10 2.31 -4.73
CA LEU A 116 -5.89 2.67 -5.46
C LEU A 116 -5.58 1.67 -6.58
N ALA A 117 -5.84 0.39 -6.35
CA ALA A 117 -5.68 -0.62 -7.39
C ALA A 117 -6.60 -0.37 -8.57
N SER A 118 -7.84 0.04 -8.31
CA SER A 118 -8.79 0.33 -9.38
C SER A 118 -8.38 1.54 -10.22
N GLU A 119 -7.64 2.47 -9.63
CA GLU A 119 -7.19 3.66 -10.33
C GLU A 119 -5.86 3.47 -11.05
N LEU A 120 -4.97 2.64 -10.50
CA LEU A 120 -3.56 2.64 -10.89
C LEU A 120 -3.06 1.32 -11.44
N SER A 121 -3.84 0.25 -11.38
CA SER A 121 -3.37 -1.05 -11.79
C SER A 121 -4.28 -1.68 -12.85
N THR A 122 -4.31 -3.00 -12.94
CA THR A 122 -5.08 -3.69 -13.98
C THR A 122 -6.53 -3.87 -13.55
N ASP A 123 -7.40 -4.20 -14.51
CA ASP A 123 -8.82 -4.43 -14.24
C ASP A 123 -9.06 -5.57 -13.25
N GLU A 124 -8.13 -6.52 -13.19
CA GLU A 124 -8.25 -7.67 -12.30
C GLU A 124 -7.68 -7.43 -10.91
N SER A 125 -6.87 -6.39 -10.76
CA SER A 125 -6.15 -6.12 -9.52
C SER A 125 -7.05 -5.90 -8.30
N PRO A 126 -8.14 -5.13 -8.40
CA PRO A 126 -9.01 -4.96 -7.23
C PRO A 126 -9.55 -6.27 -6.69
N THR A 127 -9.95 -7.18 -7.55
CA THR A 127 -10.49 -8.49 -7.14
C THR A 127 -9.39 -9.34 -6.51
N LEU A 128 -8.23 -9.41 -7.12
CA LEU A 128 -7.11 -10.18 -6.60
C LEU A 128 -6.72 -9.67 -5.21
N LEU A 129 -6.50 -8.36 -5.08
CA LEU A 129 -6.06 -7.77 -3.82
C LEU A 129 -7.12 -7.90 -2.73
N ASN A 130 -8.38 -7.69 -3.08
CA ASN A 130 -9.44 -7.86 -2.09
C ASN A 130 -9.45 -9.28 -1.52
N GLY A 131 -9.33 -10.29 -2.38
CA GLY A 131 -9.33 -11.67 -1.94
C GLY A 131 -8.12 -12.03 -1.08
N VAL A 132 -6.93 -11.68 -1.54
CA VAL A 132 -5.69 -11.98 -0.82
C VAL A 132 -5.65 -11.27 0.53
N LEU A 133 -5.95 -9.97 0.53
CA LEU A 133 -5.85 -9.18 1.75
C LEU A 133 -6.92 -9.55 2.76
N ALA A 134 -8.13 -9.85 2.31
CA ALA A 134 -9.17 -10.32 3.23
C ALA A 134 -8.73 -11.61 3.92
N ALA A 135 -8.08 -12.51 3.20
CA ALA A 135 -7.58 -13.76 3.77
C ALA A 135 -6.44 -13.51 4.76
N VAL A 136 -5.50 -12.63 4.40
CA VAL A 136 -4.38 -12.27 5.27
C VAL A 136 -4.91 -11.67 6.58
N LEU A 137 -5.83 -10.72 6.48
CA LEU A 137 -6.33 -10.02 7.67
C LEU A 137 -7.18 -10.92 8.55
N ARG A 138 -7.93 -11.85 7.96
CA ARG A 138 -8.70 -12.81 8.72
C ARG A 138 -7.78 -13.71 9.54
N ASP A 139 -6.73 -14.23 8.92
CA ASP A 139 -5.83 -15.17 9.56
C ASP A 139 -4.87 -14.51 10.56
N ALA A 140 -4.60 -13.21 10.37
CA ALA A 140 -3.73 -12.44 11.25
C ALA A 140 -4.45 -11.89 12.47
N ARG A 141 -5.76 -12.11 12.62
CA ARG A 141 -6.49 -11.65 13.78
C ARG A 141 -5.96 -12.33 15.04
N PRO A 142 -5.76 -11.56 16.11
CA PRO A 142 -5.36 -12.19 17.35
C PRO A 142 -6.47 -13.13 17.82
N ALA A 143 -6.05 -14.26 18.37
CA ALA A 143 -6.98 -15.18 18.99
C ALA A 143 -7.59 -14.49 20.21
N VAL A 144 -8.89 -14.48 20.29
CA VAL A 144 -9.59 -13.85 21.40
C VAL A 144 -9.75 -14.87 22.53
#